data_4226e14deaa761b100e80ad6874c96fd
#
_entry.id   4226e14deaa761b100e80ad6874c96fd
#
_cell.length_a   1.000
_cell.length_b   1.000
_cell.length_c   1.000
_cell.angle_alpha   90.00
_cell.angle_beta   90.00
_cell.angle_gamma   90.00
#
_symmetry.space_group_name_H-M   'P 1'
#
loop_
_entity.id
_entity.type
_entity.pdbx_description
1 polymer ?
#
loop_
_entity_poly.entity_id
_entity_poly.type
_entity_poly.pdbx_seq_one_letter_code
_entity_poly.pdbx_strand_id
1 'polypeptide(L)'
;VQMAAASPGSPSLLEQLQEQLVDPVQSGGLHRLAKDQSLLFQAAPGPWREVQLVRDRILQWLAADPDLAPRDVLVMTPQVDRYAPLLNSVFNDADAIGVDLPWRLTDRTQQSSPGLSMAMLNLLELAAGRLTATGLEQWLANPALQELQGLSSEDCTLMTRVLQHTGFRWGLDAKERGGDETHGLRWCLDRWLLGLVLPVRDGLAPAGAAPFQWELDPERLVRWWTLLDRLARMLEQFRRPHTCAAWVSLLQSVLQELFGDGRAWSGELQTWTAALEDWRLRAIDCALELDIAVVLEVLNEALSVDSGRF
;
A
#
# COMPACT_ATOMS: atom_id res chain seq x y z
N VAL A 1 8.23 -20.45 18.30
CA VAL A 1 7.65 -21.69 17.73
C VAL A 1 7.24 -22.61 18.86
N GLN A 2 5.96 -22.83 19.03
CA GLN A 2 5.42 -23.67 20.09
C GLN A 2 5.10 -25.04 19.49
N MET A 3 5.75 -26.08 19.99
CA MET A 3 5.32 -27.46 19.77
C MET A 3 4.54 -27.94 20.98
N ALA A 4 3.28 -28.29 20.78
CA ALA A 4 2.46 -28.92 21.77
C ALA A 4 2.45 -30.45 21.53
N ALA A 5 3.16 -31.19 22.35
CA ALA A 5 2.86 -32.58 22.68
C ALA A 5 3.62 -32.97 23.95
N ALA A 6 2.98 -32.86 25.09
CA ALA A 6 3.53 -33.35 26.34
C ALA A 6 3.11 -34.79 26.57
N SER A 7 4.09 -35.67 26.72
CA SER A 7 3.92 -36.95 27.37
C SER A 7 3.73 -36.75 28.88
N PRO A 8 3.01 -37.63 29.63
CA PRO A 8 2.82 -37.49 31.07
C PRO A 8 4.16 -37.72 31.81
N GLY A 9 4.85 -36.63 32.11
CA GLY A 9 6.11 -36.60 32.81
C GLY A 9 6.49 -35.15 33.04
N SER A 10 7.47 -34.82 33.80
CA SER A 10 7.90 -33.48 34.20
C SER A 10 7.74 -32.40 33.08
N PRO A 11 7.23 -31.19 33.43
CA PRO A 11 6.96 -30.13 32.43
C PRO A 11 8.22 -29.76 31.66
N SER A 12 8.05 -29.51 30.36
CA SER A 12 9.11 -29.01 29.48
C SER A 12 9.61 -27.62 29.93
N LEU A 13 10.79 -27.20 29.47
CA LEU A 13 11.31 -25.88 29.78
C LEU A 13 10.39 -24.75 29.32
N LEU A 14 9.73 -24.95 28.18
CA LEU A 14 8.75 -23.99 27.66
C LEU A 14 7.51 -23.88 28.55
N GLU A 15 6.94 -25.01 28.98
CA GLU A 15 5.79 -25.02 29.89
C GLU A 15 6.13 -24.38 31.23
N GLN A 16 7.30 -24.68 31.82
CA GLN A 16 7.78 -24.01 33.03
C GLN A 16 7.91 -22.50 32.86
N LEU A 17 8.42 -22.05 31.71
CA LEU A 17 8.55 -20.64 31.41
C LEU A 17 7.18 -19.96 31.25
N GLN A 18 6.23 -20.62 30.59
CA GLN A 18 4.86 -20.12 30.42
C GLN A 18 4.13 -20.00 31.75
N GLU A 19 4.26 -21.01 32.64
CA GLU A 19 3.70 -20.95 33.98
C GLU A 19 4.26 -19.78 34.80
N GLN A 20 5.58 -19.52 34.73
CA GLN A 20 6.17 -18.39 35.44
C GLN A 20 5.76 -17.03 34.86
N LEU A 21 5.46 -16.95 33.56
CA LEU A 21 4.94 -15.71 32.96
C LEU A 21 3.50 -15.41 33.38
N VAL A 22 2.71 -16.45 33.64
CA VAL A 22 1.33 -16.29 34.11
C VAL A 22 1.28 -15.99 35.63
N ASP A 23 2.14 -16.62 36.43
CA ASP A 23 2.23 -16.38 37.87
C ASP A 23 3.69 -16.06 38.29
N PRO A 24 4.11 -14.79 38.24
CA PRO A 24 5.48 -14.36 38.57
C PRO A 24 5.87 -14.58 40.04
N VAL A 25 4.91 -14.85 40.93
CA VAL A 25 5.15 -15.04 42.38
C VAL A 25 5.74 -16.42 42.67
N GLN A 26 5.54 -17.42 41.81
CA GLN A 26 6.12 -18.75 41.94
C GLN A 26 7.54 -18.81 41.31
N SER A 27 8.52 -18.16 41.93
CA SER A 27 9.91 -18.21 41.47
C SER A 27 10.61 -19.52 41.84
N GLY A 28 10.29 -20.60 41.13
CA GLY A 28 11.11 -21.81 41.11
C GLY A 28 12.20 -21.68 40.03
N GLY A 29 13.38 -22.26 40.22
CA GLY A 29 14.38 -22.32 39.19
C GLY A 29 13.89 -23.11 37.95
N LEU A 30 14.13 -22.62 36.74
CA LEU A 30 13.83 -23.34 35.50
C LEU A 30 14.78 -24.52 35.32
N HIS A 31 14.26 -25.71 35.13
CA HIS A 31 15.05 -26.94 34.97
C HIS A 31 14.88 -27.52 33.57
N ARG A 32 15.95 -27.55 32.82
CA ARG A 32 15.99 -28.17 31.49
C ARG A 32 16.29 -29.66 31.60
N LEU A 33 15.40 -30.51 31.09
CA LEU A 33 15.65 -31.93 30.94
C LEU A 33 16.68 -32.18 29.80
N ALA A 34 17.50 -33.24 29.92
CA ALA A 34 18.62 -33.51 29.00
C ALA A 34 18.17 -33.69 27.52
N LYS A 35 16.91 -34.10 27.28
CA LYS A 35 16.36 -34.29 25.92
C LYS A 35 15.32 -33.24 25.56
N ASP A 36 15.18 -32.19 26.36
CA ASP A 36 14.19 -31.13 26.11
C ASP A 36 14.64 -30.25 24.94
N GLN A 37 13.80 -30.19 23.91
CA GLN A 37 13.94 -29.37 22.71
C GLN A 37 12.80 -28.37 22.57
N SER A 38 12.04 -28.09 23.62
CA SER A 38 10.90 -27.17 23.61
C SER A 38 11.31 -25.72 23.33
N LEU A 39 12.57 -25.36 23.65
CA LEU A 39 13.19 -24.09 23.30
C LEU A 39 14.48 -24.29 22.51
N LEU A 40 14.59 -23.67 21.35
CA LEU A 40 15.76 -23.70 20.49
C LEU A 40 16.15 -22.27 20.11
N PHE A 41 17.43 -21.94 20.34
CA PHE A 41 18.03 -20.69 19.89
C PHE A 41 18.97 -20.98 18.74
N GLN A 42 18.79 -20.32 17.60
CA GLN A 42 19.57 -20.51 16.40
C GLN A 42 20.03 -19.16 15.85
N ALA A 43 21.34 -19.02 15.62
CA ALA A 43 21.90 -17.85 15.00
C ALA A 43 22.03 -18.04 13.49
N ALA A 44 21.74 -17.01 12.73
CA ALA A 44 21.91 -16.96 11.28
C ALA A 44 22.84 -15.81 10.88
N PRO A 45 23.67 -15.95 9.83
CA PRO A 45 24.59 -14.89 9.39
C PRO A 45 23.91 -13.72 8.70
N GLY A 46 22.59 -13.78 8.49
CA GLY A 46 21.80 -12.71 7.90
C GLY A 46 20.35 -13.09 7.65
N PRO A 47 19.47 -12.10 7.35
CA PRO A 47 18.03 -12.31 7.23
C PRO A 47 17.63 -13.35 6.18
N TRP A 48 18.33 -13.40 5.05
CA TRP A 48 18.08 -14.42 4.02
C TRP A 48 18.26 -15.83 4.55
N ARG A 49 19.38 -16.08 5.20
CA ARG A 49 19.68 -17.39 5.77
C ARG A 49 18.78 -17.73 6.95
N GLU A 50 18.36 -16.73 7.70
CA GLU A 50 17.38 -16.88 8.79
C GLU A 50 16.05 -17.43 8.26
N VAL A 51 15.50 -16.82 7.19
CA VAL A 51 14.27 -17.29 6.55
C VAL A 51 14.41 -18.71 5.99
N GLN A 52 15.55 -19.03 5.37
CA GLN A 52 15.81 -20.40 4.90
C GLN A 52 15.83 -21.41 6.07
N LEU A 53 16.49 -21.08 7.17
CA LEU A 53 16.54 -21.95 8.36
C LEU A 53 15.15 -22.16 8.97
N VAL A 54 14.32 -21.12 9.02
CA VAL A 54 12.92 -21.22 9.48
C VAL A 54 12.14 -22.17 8.59
N ARG A 55 12.20 -21.99 7.27
CA ARG A 55 11.55 -22.87 6.30
C ARG A 55 11.99 -24.32 6.46
N ASP A 56 13.30 -24.56 6.47
CA ASP A 56 13.87 -25.91 6.57
C ASP A 56 13.43 -26.58 7.88
N ARG A 57 13.31 -25.81 8.95
CA ARG A 57 12.84 -26.31 10.25
C ARG A 57 11.36 -26.67 10.23
N ILE A 58 10.53 -25.85 9.61
CA ILE A 58 9.11 -26.15 9.43
C ILE A 58 8.95 -27.45 8.64
N LEU A 59 9.65 -27.61 7.54
CA LEU A 59 9.62 -28.84 6.73
C LEU A 59 10.06 -30.08 7.54
N GLN A 60 11.08 -29.95 8.36
CA GLN A 60 11.53 -31.04 9.26
C GLN A 60 10.44 -31.42 10.27
N TRP A 61 9.74 -30.45 10.85
CA TRP A 61 8.67 -30.73 11.81
C TRP A 61 7.46 -31.40 11.13
N LEU A 62 7.02 -30.89 9.99
CA LEU A 62 5.93 -31.48 9.20
C LEU A 62 6.27 -32.91 8.73
N ALA A 63 7.54 -33.20 8.45
CA ALA A 63 7.99 -34.54 8.08
C ALA A 63 8.09 -35.49 9.26
N ALA A 64 8.38 -34.98 10.47
CA ALA A 64 8.57 -35.77 11.68
C ALA A 64 7.25 -36.10 12.40
N ASP A 65 6.24 -35.24 12.27
CA ASP A 65 4.95 -35.36 12.93
C ASP A 65 3.81 -35.31 11.89
N PRO A 66 3.15 -36.45 11.60
CA PRO A 66 2.04 -36.51 10.65
C PRO A 66 0.78 -35.77 11.10
N ASP A 67 0.63 -35.49 12.39
CA ASP A 67 -0.53 -34.78 12.94
C ASP A 67 -0.34 -33.25 12.89
N LEU A 68 0.89 -32.76 12.68
CA LEU A 68 1.20 -31.35 12.55
C LEU A 68 0.82 -30.83 11.15
N ALA A 69 -0.01 -29.81 11.10
CA ALA A 69 -0.37 -29.14 9.85
C ALA A 69 0.32 -27.75 9.73
N PRO A 70 0.53 -27.22 8.53
CA PRO A 70 1.11 -25.89 8.34
C PRO A 70 0.41 -24.77 9.11
N ARG A 71 -0.91 -24.87 9.29
CA ARG A 71 -1.72 -23.91 10.07
C ARG A 71 -1.42 -23.88 11.57
N ASP A 72 -0.74 -24.91 12.08
CA ASP A 72 -0.38 -25.01 13.49
C ASP A 72 0.97 -24.34 13.79
N VAL A 73 1.64 -23.82 12.76
CA VAL A 73 2.93 -23.14 12.85
C VAL A 73 2.76 -21.64 12.69
N LEU A 74 3.20 -20.88 13.70
CA LEU A 74 3.23 -19.42 13.67
C LEU A 74 4.66 -18.92 13.66
N VAL A 75 5.00 -18.05 12.71
CA VAL A 75 6.29 -17.34 12.63
C VAL A 75 6.04 -15.86 12.94
N MET A 76 6.71 -15.32 13.93
CA MET A 76 6.59 -13.92 14.34
C MET A 76 7.90 -13.17 14.14
N THR A 77 7.82 -11.93 13.69
CA THR A 77 8.95 -11.03 13.55
C THR A 77 8.55 -9.60 13.93
N PRO A 78 9.41 -8.82 14.61
CA PRO A 78 9.12 -7.42 14.90
C PRO A 78 9.22 -6.49 13.67
N GLN A 79 9.72 -6.99 12.53
CA GLN A 79 9.96 -6.21 11.32
C GLN A 79 9.40 -6.95 10.08
N VAL A 80 8.06 -7.12 10.03
CA VAL A 80 7.40 -7.88 8.96
C VAL A 80 7.78 -7.39 7.57
N ASP A 81 7.81 -6.08 7.34
CA ASP A 81 8.11 -5.49 6.04
C ASP A 81 9.53 -5.80 5.53
N ARG A 82 10.49 -5.90 6.44
CA ARG A 82 11.86 -6.28 6.10
C ARG A 82 11.96 -7.74 5.64
N TYR A 83 11.16 -8.61 6.24
CA TYR A 83 11.18 -10.05 5.95
C TYR A 83 10.21 -10.48 4.85
N ALA A 84 9.15 -9.71 4.57
CA ALA A 84 8.13 -10.05 3.59
C ALA A 84 8.70 -10.40 2.18
N PRO A 85 9.60 -9.62 1.55
CA PRO A 85 10.17 -9.98 0.26
C PRO A 85 11.03 -11.24 0.32
N LEU A 86 11.72 -11.48 1.45
CA LEU A 86 12.55 -12.66 1.67
C LEU A 86 11.69 -13.91 1.86
N LEU A 87 10.59 -13.80 2.61
CA LEU A 87 9.61 -14.86 2.79
C LEU A 87 8.98 -15.26 1.44
N ASN A 88 8.52 -14.29 0.64
CA ASN A 88 8.00 -14.54 -0.69
C ASN A 88 8.99 -15.31 -1.57
N SER A 89 10.25 -14.90 -1.58
CA SER A 89 11.28 -15.54 -2.41
C SER A 89 11.65 -16.94 -1.94
N VAL A 90 11.76 -17.15 -0.61
CA VAL A 90 12.25 -18.43 -0.05
C VAL A 90 11.12 -19.46 0.06
N PHE A 91 9.90 -19.06 0.41
CA PHE A 91 8.77 -19.98 0.62
C PHE A 91 8.07 -20.37 -0.68
N ASN A 92 8.11 -19.52 -1.70
CA ASN A 92 7.53 -19.81 -3.02
C ASN A 92 8.53 -20.51 -3.97
N ASP A 93 9.76 -20.77 -3.53
CA ASP A 93 10.76 -21.50 -4.32
C ASP A 93 10.48 -23.01 -4.28
N ALA A 94 9.42 -23.42 -4.96
CA ALA A 94 9.00 -24.82 -5.04
C ALA A 94 10.04 -25.71 -5.74
N ASP A 95 10.80 -25.15 -6.68
CA ASP A 95 11.84 -25.89 -7.43
C ASP A 95 13.01 -26.31 -6.53
N ALA A 96 13.35 -25.48 -5.54
CA ALA A 96 14.41 -25.78 -4.58
C ALA A 96 13.98 -26.78 -3.49
N ILE A 97 12.67 -26.91 -3.22
CA ILE A 97 12.17 -27.68 -2.08
C ILE A 97 11.46 -28.96 -2.52
N GLY A 98 10.89 -28.98 -3.73
CA GLY A 98 10.05 -30.08 -4.23
C GLY A 98 8.70 -30.24 -3.52
N VAL A 99 8.32 -29.29 -2.67
CA VAL A 99 7.09 -29.31 -1.86
C VAL A 99 6.48 -27.91 -1.85
N ASP A 100 5.18 -27.82 -2.09
CA ASP A 100 4.42 -26.56 -1.93
C ASP A 100 4.06 -26.40 -0.44
N LEU A 101 4.65 -25.41 0.22
CA LEU A 101 4.37 -25.09 1.62
C LEU A 101 3.36 -23.93 1.68
N PRO A 102 2.08 -24.21 2.03
CA PRO A 102 1.08 -23.15 2.14
C PRO A 102 1.42 -22.24 3.32
N TRP A 103 1.51 -20.94 3.06
CA TRP A 103 1.77 -19.93 4.06
C TRP A 103 0.97 -18.65 3.79
N ARG A 104 0.79 -17.86 4.82
CA ARG A 104 0.11 -16.57 4.74
C ARG A 104 0.86 -15.53 5.54
N LEU A 105 1.08 -14.37 4.95
CA LEU A 105 1.60 -13.21 5.65
C LEU A 105 0.42 -12.41 6.21
N THR A 106 0.40 -12.26 7.53
CA THR A 106 -0.50 -11.35 8.25
C THR A 106 0.33 -10.18 8.77
N ASP A 107 -0.29 -9.11 9.21
CA ASP A 107 0.41 -7.98 9.84
C ASP A 107 1.29 -7.12 8.93
N ARG A 108 1.08 -7.19 7.63
CA ARG A 108 1.69 -6.21 6.75
C ARG A 108 0.94 -4.90 6.91
N THR A 109 1.64 -3.82 7.28
CA THR A 109 1.04 -2.49 7.28
C THR A 109 0.48 -2.21 5.89
N GLN A 110 -0.78 -1.86 5.78
CA GLN A 110 -1.40 -1.55 4.48
C GLN A 110 -0.65 -0.43 3.74
N GLN A 111 0.04 0.43 4.49
CA GLN A 111 0.89 1.50 3.98
C GLN A 111 2.11 1.02 3.18
N SER A 112 2.68 -0.16 3.51
CA SER A 112 3.84 -0.71 2.80
C SER A 112 3.46 -1.64 1.64
N SER A 113 2.18 -1.95 1.46
CA SER A 113 1.68 -2.71 0.32
C SER A 113 1.52 -1.80 -0.90
N PRO A 114 1.97 -2.20 -2.10
CA PRO A 114 1.72 -1.45 -3.33
C PRO A 114 0.26 -1.56 -3.80
N GLY A 115 -0.70 -1.70 -2.87
CA GLY A 115 -2.11 -1.86 -3.10
C GLY A 115 -2.90 -0.54 -3.16
N LEU A 116 -4.22 -0.67 -3.00
CA LEU A 116 -5.17 0.44 -2.99
C LEU A 116 -4.85 1.47 -1.91
N SER A 117 -4.48 1.02 -0.72
CA SER A 117 -4.15 1.91 0.41
C SER A 117 -2.98 2.81 0.08
N MET A 118 -1.92 2.27 -0.53
CA MET A 118 -0.78 3.07 -0.97
C MET A 118 -1.16 4.05 -2.09
N ALA A 119 -2.02 3.63 -3.03
CA ALA A 119 -2.49 4.53 -4.10
C ALA A 119 -3.25 5.74 -3.53
N MET A 120 -4.10 5.51 -2.52
CA MET A 120 -4.84 6.58 -1.85
C MET A 120 -3.93 7.50 -1.03
N LEU A 121 -3.00 6.95 -0.26
CA LEU A 121 -2.04 7.75 0.51
C LEU A 121 -1.15 8.59 -0.41
N ASN A 122 -0.61 8.00 -1.48
CA ASN A 122 0.19 8.75 -2.47
C ASN A 122 -0.64 9.86 -3.14
N LEU A 123 -1.94 9.63 -3.38
CA LEU A 123 -2.83 10.67 -3.90
C LEU A 123 -2.99 11.85 -2.92
N LEU A 124 -3.15 11.55 -1.63
CA LEU A 124 -3.22 12.57 -0.58
C LEU A 124 -1.89 13.31 -0.41
N GLU A 125 -0.76 12.60 -0.51
CA GLU A 125 0.58 13.20 -0.49
C GLU A 125 0.80 14.13 -1.69
N LEU A 126 0.33 13.76 -2.89
CA LEU A 126 0.36 14.64 -4.07
C LEU A 126 -0.49 15.91 -3.87
N ALA A 127 -1.58 15.80 -3.10
CA ALA A 127 -2.42 16.96 -2.78
C ALA A 127 -1.79 17.85 -1.71
N ALA A 128 -1.19 17.25 -0.67
CA ALA A 128 -0.52 17.97 0.42
C ALA A 128 0.78 18.64 -0.03
N GLY A 129 1.47 18.03 -0.98
CA GLY A 129 2.73 18.51 -1.54
C GLY A 129 2.59 19.24 -2.87
N ARG A 130 3.67 19.24 -3.63
CA ARG A 130 3.71 19.72 -5.01
C ARG A 130 3.44 18.56 -5.96
N LEU A 131 2.55 18.77 -6.92
CA LEU A 131 2.36 17.82 -8.01
C LEU A 131 3.60 17.81 -8.91
N THR A 132 4.48 16.82 -8.75
CA THR A 132 5.68 16.65 -9.56
C THR A 132 5.50 15.55 -10.60
N ALA A 133 6.29 15.58 -11.68
CA ALA A 133 6.28 14.53 -12.68
C ALA A 133 6.63 13.15 -12.07
N THR A 134 7.63 13.11 -11.17
CA THR A 134 8.02 11.87 -10.47
C THR A 134 6.92 11.34 -9.55
N GLY A 135 6.27 12.23 -8.77
CA GLY A 135 5.17 11.82 -7.90
C GLY A 135 3.96 11.29 -8.68
N LEU A 136 3.64 11.94 -9.82
CA LEU A 136 2.60 11.46 -10.71
C LEU A 136 2.95 10.09 -11.32
N GLU A 137 4.20 9.89 -11.74
CA GLU A 137 4.69 8.61 -12.27
C GLU A 137 4.59 7.50 -11.22
N GLN A 138 5.00 7.76 -9.99
CA GLN A 138 4.88 6.82 -8.87
C GLN A 138 3.42 6.44 -8.58
N TRP A 139 2.52 7.42 -8.61
CA TRP A 139 1.09 7.15 -8.42
C TRP A 139 0.51 6.30 -9.55
N LEU A 140 0.82 6.60 -10.81
CA LEU A 140 0.41 5.82 -11.98
C LEU A 140 1.02 4.41 -12.02
N ALA A 141 2.19 4.20 -11.41
CA ALA A 141 2.84 2.91 -11.33
C ALA A 141 2.22 1.96 -10.28
N ASN A 142 1.23 2.43 -9.50
CA ASN A 142 0.59 1.60 -8.48
C ASN A 142 -0.24 0.46 -9.13
N PRO A 143 -0.01 -0.82 -8.73
CA PRO A 143 -0.68 -1.97 -9.35
C PRO A 143 -2.19 -1.96 -9.19
N ALA A 144 -2.72 -1.54 -8.03
CA ALA A 144 -4.17 -1.49 -7.80
C ALA A 144 -4.83 -0.44 -8.70
N LEU A 145 -4.21 0.73 -8.85
CA LEU A 145 -4.68 1.76 -9.76
C LEU A 145 -4.65 1.28 -11.22
N GLN A 146 -3.57 0.63 -11.64
CA GLN A 146 -3.43 0.10 -12.99
C GLN A 146 -4.52 -0.94 -13.30
N GLU A 147 -4.70 -1.92 -12.42
CA GLU A 147 -5.71 -2.98 -12.58
C GLU A 147 -7.13 -2.40 -12.65
N LEU A 148 -7.50 -1.53 -11.72
CA LEU A 148 -8.85 -1.01 -11.59
C LEU A 148 -9.21 0.06 -12.63
N GLN A 149 -8.21 0.79 -13.15
CA GLN A 149 -8.38 1.74 -14.24
C GLN A 149 -8.13 1.11 -15.63
N GLY A 150 -7.81 -0.18 -15.70
CA GLY A 150 -7.55 -0.89 -16.95
C GLY A 150 -6.32 -0.35 -17.71
N LEU A 151 -5.28 0.03 -16.97
CA LEU A 151 -4.02 0.54 -17.51
C LEU A 151 -2.96 -0.54 -17.50
N SER A 152 -2.19 -0.63 -18.57
CA SER A 152 -0.95 -1.41 -18.56
C SER A 152 0.23 -0.60 -18.04
N SER A 153 1.29 -1.26 -17.59
CA SER A 153 2.54 -0.56 -17.22
C SER A 153 3.15 0.21 -18.40
N GLU A 154 2.92 -0.28 -19.63
CA GLU A 154 3.30 0.43 -20.86
C GLU A 154 2.48 1.71 -21.04
N ASP A 155 1.15 1.67 -20.77
CA ASP A 155 0.30 2.87 -20.80
C ASP A 155 0.82 3.94 -19.84
N CYS A 156 1.16 3.57 -18.62
CA CYS A 156 1.65 4.50 -17.61
C CYS A 156 2.98 5.14 -18.03
N THR A 157 3.91 4.33 -18.51
CA THR A 157 5.21 4.82 -18.99
C THR A 157 5.05 5.77 -20.19
N LEU A 158 4.17 5.40 -21.12
CA LEU A 158 3.94 6.22 -22.31
C LEU A 158 3.18 7.50 -21.96
N MET A 159 2.19 7.44 -21.08
CA MET A 159 1.46 8.62 -20.57
C MET A 159 2.39 9.63 -19.91
N THR A 160 3.30 9.17 -19.05
CA THR A 160 4.30 10.02 -18.40
C THR A 160 5.22 10.66 -19.44
N ARG A 161 5.66 9.88 -20.44
CA ARG A 161 6.49 10.40 -21.54
C ARG A 161 5.76 11.47 -22.35
N VAL A 162 4.49 11.25 -22.69
CA VAL A 162 3.67 12.23 -23.42
C VAL A 162 3.50 13.50 -22.61
N LEU A 163 3.24 13.41 -21.32
CA LEU A 163 3.18 14.56 -20.41
C LEU A 163 4.48 15.36 -20.40
N GLN A 164 5.62 14.70 -20.29
CA GLN A 164 6.94 15.35 -20.31
C GLN A 164 7.22 16.06 -21.63
N HIS A 165 6.89 15.45 -22.77
CA HIS A 165 7.04 16.05 -24.09
C HIS A 165 6.06 17.21 -24.33
N THR A 166 4.85 17.12 -23.76
CA THR A 166 3.89 18.23 -23.78
C THR A 166 4.41 19.43 -22.98
N GLY A 167 5.36 19.22 -22.11
CA GLY A 167 6.01 20.24 -21.31
C GLY A 167 5.65 20.24 -19.83
N PHE A 168 4.96 19.20 -19.34
CA PHE A 168 4.69 19.09 -17.90
C PHE A 168 5.99 19.05 -17.09
N ARG A 169 6.02 19.86 -16.03
CA ARG A 169 7.15 19.93 -15.10
C ARG A 169 6.68 19.70 -13.67
N TRP A 170 5.81 20.55 -13.16
CA TRP A 170 5.23 20.47 -11.84
C TRP A 170 4.03 21.40 -11.73
N GLY A 171 3.22 21.16 -10.72
CA GLY A 171 2.08 21.98 -10.38
C GLY A 171 0.82 21.63 -11.16
N LEU A 172 -0.31 21.95 -10.55
CA LEU A 172 -1.62 21.68 -11.11
C LEU A 172 -2.03 22.79 -12.07
N ASP A 173 -1.93 24.03 -11.60
CA ASP A 173 -2.44 25.23 -12.28
C ASP A 173 -1.57 26.48 -12.01
N ALA A 174 -2.01 27.62 -12.53
CA ALA A 174 -1.36 28.91 -12.33
C ALA A 174 -1.27 29.34 -10.86
N LYS A 175 -2.22 28.97 -10.01
CA LYS A 175 -2.22 29.35 -8.58
C LYS A 175 -1.02 28.72 -7.87
N GLU A 176 -0.77 27.45 -8.12
CA GLU A 176 0.34 26.72 -7.52
C GLU A 176 1.69 27.25 -8.02
N ARG A 177 1.71 27.81 -9.23
CA ARG A 177 2.92 28.25 -9.94
C ARG A 177 3.17 29.77 -9.87
N GLY A 178 2.49 30.47 -8.96
CA GLY A 178 2.69 31.90 -8.77
C GLY A 178 2.17 32.79 -9.93
N GLY A 179 1.18 32.30 -10.67
CA GLY A 179 0.55 33.00 -11.79
C GLY A 179 1.00 32.53 -13.19
N ASP A 180 1.97 31.62 -13.28
CA ASP A 180 2.42 31.03 -14.55
C ASP A 180 1.55 29.79 -14.88
N GLU A 181 0.75 29.88 -15.96
CA GLU A 181 -0.12 28.78 -16.42
C GLU A 181 0.69 27.68 -17.13
N THR A 182 1.85 28.00 -17.68
CA THR A 182 2.64 27.06 -18.48
C THR A 182 3.25 25.94 -17.64
N HIS A 183 3.45 24.78 -18.24
CA HIS A 183 4.11 23.63 -17.61
C HIS A 183 3.38 22.97 -16.44
N GLY A 184 2.16 23.43 -16.08
CA GLY A 184 1.26 22.76 -15.14
C GLY A 184 0.45 21.64 -15.80
N LEU A 185 -0.16 20.78 -14.98
CA LEU A 185 -0.96 19.66 -15.49
C LEU A 185 -2.14 20.14 -16.33
N ARG A 186 -2.92 21.12 -15.85
CA ARG A 186 -4.08 21.68 -16.58
C ARG A 186 -3.67 22.19 -17.96
N TRP A 187 -2.63 22.99 -18.03
CA TRP A 187 -2.13 23.51 -19.29
C TRP A 187 -1.71 22.39 -20.27
N CYS A 188 -1.09 21.32 -19.79
CA CYS A 188 -0.74 20.17 -20.62
C CYS A 188 -1.98 19.43 -21.14
N LEU A 189 -3.01 19.27 -20.30
CA LEU A 189 -4.27 18.65 -20.69
C LEU A 189 -5.01 19.47 -21.75
N ASP A 190 -5.01 20.78 -21.63
CA ASP A 190 -5.59 21.70 -22.65
C ASP A 190 -4.86 21.55 -23.98
N ARG A 191 -3.52 21.45 -23.98
CA ARG A 191 -2.73 21.23 -25.20
C ARG A 191 -3.05 19.89 -25.88
N TRP A 192 -3.33 18.84 -25.10
CA TRP A 192 -3.74 17.54 -25.63
C TRP A 192 -5.10 17.65 -26.33
N LEU A 193 -6.10 18.28 -25.70
CA LEU A 193 -7.42 18.47 -26.30
C LEU A 193 -7.35 19.34 -27.56
N LEU A 194 -6.59 20.43 -27.51
CA LEU A 194 -6.40 21.27 -28.68
C LEU A 194 -5.75 20.51 -29.83
N GLY A 195 -4.78 19.61 -29.54
CA GLY A 195 -4.12 18.78 -30.54
C GLY A 195 -5.03 17.75 -31.23
N LEU A 196 -6.19 17.39 -30.61
CA LEU A 196 -7.19 16.52 -31.24
C LEU A 196 -8.05 17.26 -32.28
N VAL A 197 -8.24 18.57 -32.12
CA VAL A 197 -9.18 19.35 -32.92
C VAL A 197 -8.51 20.42 -33.79
N LEU A 198 -7.29 20.82 -33.48
CA LEU A 198 -6.57 21.86 -34.19
C LEU A 198 -5.23 21.35 -34.73
N PRO A 199 -4.85 21.80 -35.94
CA PRO A 199 -3.52 21.49 -36.46
C PRO A 199 -2.45 22.26 -35.69
N VAL A 200 -1.25 21.68 -35.58
CA VAL A 200 -0.08 22.38 -35.05
C VAL A 200 0.37 23.37 -36.12
N ARG A 201 0.31 24.67 -35.80
CA ARG A 201 0.77 25.77 -36.67
C ARG A 201 1.49 26.82 -35.85
N ASP A 202 2.49 27.44 -36.44
CA ASP A 202 3.22 28.51 -35.77
C ASP A 202 2.28 29.69 -35.43
N GLY A 203 2.37 30.16 -34.19
CA GLY A 203 1.55 31.24 -33.66
C GLY A 203 0.13 30.86 -33.25
N LEU A 204 -0.29 29.62 -33.46
CA LEU A 204 -1.61 29.15 -33.00
C LEU A 204 -1.50 28.67 -31.55
N ALA A 205 -1.93 29.49 -30.59
CA ALA A 205 -1.96 29.18 -29.17
C ALA A 205 -3.19 29.77 -28.51
N PRO A 206 -4.38 29.16 -28.68
CA PRO A 206 -5.60 29.61 -28.01
C PRO A 206 -5.42 29.66 -26.49
N ALA A 207 -5.76 30.76 -25.86
CA ALA A 207 -5.61 30.97 -24.41
C ALA A 207 -4.18 30.63 -23.87
N GLY A 208 -3.14 30.86 -24.67
CA GLY A 208 -1.75 30.56 -24.27
C GLY A 208 -1.34 29.08 -24.36
N ALA A 209 -2.22 28.20 -24.82
CA ALA A 209 -1.94 26.77 -24.98
C ALA A 209 -1.82 26.39 -26.46
N ALA A 210 -0.59 26.12 -26.94
CA ALA A 210 -0.39 25.65 -28.32
C ALA A 210 -0.81 24.17 -28.44
N PRO A 211 -1.54 23.80 -29.52
CA PRO A 211 -1.90 22.41 -29.77
C PRO A 211 -0.68 21.49 -29.74
N PHE A 212 -0.81 20.33 -29.12
CA PHE A 212 0.23 19.30 -29.08
C PHE A 212 -0.31 17.99 -29.64
N GLN A 213 0.30 17.52 -30.71
CA GLN A 213 -0.07 16.25 -31.34
C GLN A 213 0.96 15.16 -31.02
N TRP A 214 0.45 13.96 -30.76
CA TRP A 214 1.22 12.75 -30.57
C TRP A 214 0.64 11.66 -31.46
N GLU A 215 1.47 10.82 -32.02
CA GLU A 215 1.05 9.67 -32.82
C GLU A 215 0.50 8.55 -31.93
N LEU A 216 -0.67 8.78 -31.35
CA LEU A 216 -1.40 7.83 -30.52
C LEU A 216 -2.83 7.67 -31.04
N ASP A 217 -3.39 6.51 -30.75
CA ASP A 217 -4.82 6.28 -30.91
C ASP A 217 -5.64 7.31 -30.13
N PRO A 218 -6.56 8.05 -30.78
CA PRO A 218 -7.36 9.08 -30.11
C PRO A 218 -8.18 8.55 -28.91
N GLU A 219 -8.71 7.33 -28.99
CA GLU A 219 -9.47 6.73 -27.89
C GLU A 219 -8.58 6.50 -26.65
N ARG A 220 -7.34 6.05 -26.89
CA ARG A 220 -6.34 5.88 -25.81
C ARG A 220 -6.00 7.23 -25.18
N LEU A 221 -5.79 8.26 -25.97
CA LEU A 221 -5.49 9.60 -25.49
C LEU A 221 -6.65 10.18 -24.66
N VAL A 222 -7.90 10.00 -25.10
CA VAL A 222 -9.10 10.46 -24.38
C VAL A 222 -9.24 9.75 -23.03
N ARG A 223 -8.99 8.44 -22.97
CA ARG A 223 -9.02 7.70 -21.70
C ARG A 223 -7.98 8.25 -20.71
N TRP A 224 -6.75 8.48 -21.16
CA TRP A 224 -5.69 9.05 -20.32
C TRP A 224 -6.01 10.47 -19.88
N TRP A 225 -6.49 11.29 -20.80
CA TRP A 225 -6.93 12.64 -20.51
C TRP A 225 -8.02 12.63 -19.42
N THR A 226 -9.02 11.76 -19.56
CA THR A 226 -10.12 11.63 -18.59
C THR A 226 -9.63 11.26 -17.20
N LEU A 227 -8.67 10.32 -17.09
CA LEU A 227 -8.07 9.97 -15.80
C LEU A 227 -7.30 11.13 -15.18
N LEU A 228 -6.47 11.81 -15.98
CA LEU A 228 -5.66 12.94 -15.50
C LEU A 228 -6.51 14.18 -15.16
N ASP A 229 -7.58 14.44 -15.91
CA ASP A 229 -8.54 15.50 -15.58
C ASP A 229 -9.28 15.19 -14.28
N ARG A 230 -9.67 13.93 -14.08
CA ARG A 230 -10.27 13.47 -12.82
C ARG A 230 -9.30 13.67 -11.66
N LEU A 231 -8.05 13.25 -11.81
CA LEU A 231 -6.98 13.50 -10.83
C LEU A 231 -6.86 15.00 -10.53
N ALA A 232 -6.80 15.83 -11.55
CA ALA A 232 -6.68 17.28 -11.38
C ALA A 232 -7.82 17.86 -10.54
N ARG A 233 -9.08 17.43 -10.81
CA ARG A 233 -10.26 17.84 -10.02
C ARG A 233 -10.18 17.37 -8.57
N MET A 234 -9.74 16.14 -8.32
CA MET A 234 -9.55 15.61 -6.97
C MET A 234 -8.52 16.43 -6.19
N LEU A 235 -7.37 16.74 -6.81
CA LEU A 235 -6.33 17.56 -6.19
C LEU A 235 -6.81 18.98 -5.87
N GLU A 236 -7.63 19.61 -6.75
CA GLU A 236 -8.24 20.91 -6.48
C GLU A 236 -9.16 20.90 -5.26
N GLN A 237 -9.92 19.82 -5.09
CA GLN A 237 -10.83 19.68 -3.95
C GLN A 237 -10.03 19.42 -2.65
N PHE A 238 -9.04 18.51 -2.68
CA PHE A 238 -8.24 18.19 -1.51
C PHE A 238 -7.42 19.36 -0.96
N ARG A 239 -7.09 20.34 -1.79
CA ARG A 239 -6.35 21.56 -1.39
C ARG A 239 -7.21 22.61 -0.70
N ARG A 240 -8.50 22.38 -0.56
CA ARG A 240 -9.42 23.25 0.17
C ARG A 240 -9.65 22.67 1.56
N PRO A 241 -9.69 23.50 2.60
CA PRO A 241 -10.13 23.04 3.91
C PRO A 241 -11.59 22.55 3.85
N HIS A 242 -11.88 21.47 4.56
CA HIS A 242 -13.23 20.90 4.67
C HIS A 242 -13.48 20.43 6.10
N THR A 243 -14.75 20.37 6.50
CA THR A 243 -15.16 19.72 7.74
C THR A 243 -14.91 18.21 7.66
N CYS A 244 -14.81 17.51 8.79
CA CYS A 244 -14.62 16.05 8.82
C CYS A 244 -15.67 15.32 7.97
N ALA A 245 -16.95 15.68 8.09
CA ALA A 245 -18.02 15.06 7.32
C ALA A 245 -17.85 15.26 5.80
N ALA A 246 -17.43 16.46 5.38
CA ALA A 246 -17.17 16.76 3.97
C ALA A 246 -15.93 15.99 3.46
N TRP A 247 -14.86 15.88 4.26
CA TRP A 247 -13.70 15.07 3.94
C TRP A 247 -14.05 13.60 3.76
N VAL A 248 -14.82 13.02 4.68
CA VAL A 248 -15.24 11.61 4.57
C VAL A 248 -16.03 11.37 3.30
N SER A 249 -17.02 12.23 3.00
CA SER A 249 -17.81 12.12 1.77
C SER A 249 -16.96 12.26 0.51
N LEU A 250 -15.99 13.17 0.51
CA LEU A 250 -15.08 13.39 -0.60
C LEU A 250 -14.18 12.16 -0.82
N LEU A 251 -13.58 11.63 0.25
CA LEU A 251 -12.70 10.45 0.18
C LEU A 251 -13.47 9.19 -0.24
N GLN A 252 -14.70 9.01 0.23
CA GLN A 252 -15.57 7.91 -0.21
C GLN A 252 -15.90 8.02 -1.71
N SER A 253 -16.18 9.23 -2.21
CA SER A 253 -16.40 9.46 -3.64
C SER A 253 -15.16 9.13 -4.46
N VAL A 254 -13.97 9.53 -4.00
CA VAL A 254 -12.69 9.25 -4.67
C VAL A 254 -12.39 7.75 -4.68
N LEU A 255 -12.62 7.05 -3.56
CA LEU A 255 -12.48 5.58 -3.50
C LEU A 255 -13.39 4.91 -4.52
N GLN A 256 -14.65 5.32 -4.60
CA GLN A 256 -15.61 4.78 -5.56
C GLN A 256 -15.21 5.08 -7.01
N GLU A 257 -14.74 6.30 -7.31
CA GLU A 257 -14.38 6.71 -8.66
C GLU A 257 -13.09 6.03 -9.17
N LEU A 258 -12.09 5.85 -8.29
CA LEU A 258 -10.81 5.27 -8.68
C LEU A 258 -10.78 3.75 -8.60
N PHE A 259 -11.48 3.18 -7.62
CA PHE A 259 -11.31 1.77 -7.28
C PHE A 259 -12.61 0.94 -7.36
N GLY A 260 -13.79 1.58 -7.47
CA GLY A 260 -15.06 0.91 -7.62
C GLY A 260 -15.33 -0.10 -6.49
N ASP A 261 -15.50 -1.38 -6.84
CA ASP A 261 -15.70 -2.49 -5.91
C ASP A 261 -14.39 -3.06 -5.31
N GLY A 262 -13.24 -2.53 -5.74
CA GLY A 262 -11.90 -2.95 -5.29
C GLY A 262 -11.41 -4.26 -5.86
N ARG A 263 -12.26 -5.11 -6.44
CA ARG A 263 -11.92 -6.44 -6.98
C ARG A 263 -10.95 -7.22 -6.06
N ALA A 264 -9.73 -7.50 -6.54
CA ALA A 264 -8.69 -8.17 -5.74
C ALA A 264 -8.28 -7.39 -4.48
N TRP A 265 -8.53 -6.08 -4.43
CA TRP A 265 -8.18 -5.15 -3.35
C TRP A 265 -9.38 -4.83 -2.43
N SER A 266 -10.46 -5.61 -2.51
CA SER A 266 -11.70 -5.38 -1.74
C SER A 266 -11.48 -5.35 -0.23
N GLY A 267 -10.53 -6.12 0.30
CA GLY A 267 -10.16 -6.10 1.72
C GLY A 267 -9.58 -4.75 2.15
N GLU A 268 -8.69 -4.16 1.33
CA GLU A 268 -8.14 -2.83 1.60
C GLU A 268 -9.21 -1.76 1.49
N LEU A 269 -10.11 -1.87 0.51
CA LEU A 269 -11.25 -0.96 0.36
C LEU A 269 -12.17 -0.98 1.57
N GLN A 270 -12.43 -2.17 2.14
CA GLN A 270 -13.21 -2.30 3.38
C GLN A 270 -12.51 -1.64 4.57
N THR A 271 -11.20 -1.82 4.72
CA THR A 271 -10.42 -1.18 5.77
C THR A 271 -10.48 0.35 5.67
N TRP A 272 -10.33 0.91 4.46
CA TRP A 272 -10.49 2.34 4.24
C TRP A 272 -11.89 2.84 4.59
N THR A 273 -12.93 2.11 4.16
CA THR A 273 -14.32 2.46 4.44
C THR A 273 -14.60 2.45 5.93
N ALA A 274 -14.10 1.44 6.65
CA ALA A 274 -14.22 1.34 8.11
C ALA A 274 -13.48 2.46 8.84
N ALA A 275 -12.25 2.78 8.42
CA ALA A 275 -11.47 3.88 9.01
C ALA A 275 -12.14 5.24 8.82
N LEU A 276 -12.69 5.51 7.64
CA LEU A 276 -13.42 6.74 7.35
C LEU A 276 -14.71 6.85 8.18
N GLU A 277 -15.44 5.75 8.35
CA GLU A 277 -16.66 5.73 9.17
C GLU A 277 -16.35 5.91 10.66
N ASP A 278 -15.30 5.26 11.17
CA ASP A 278 -14.84 5.47 12.55
C ASP A 278 -14.42 6.93 12.80
N TRP A 279 -13.68 7.52 11.86
CA TRP A 279 -13.32 8.94 11.94
C TRP A 279 -14.55 9.83 11.93
N ARG A 280 -15.54 9.57 11.04
CA ARG A 280 -16.80 10.30 10.99
C ARG A 280 -17.55 10.24 12.32
N LEU A 281 -17.62 9.07 12.96
CA LEU A 281 -18.32 8.88 14.22
C LEU A 281 -17.62 9.62 15.38
N ARG A 282 -16.28 9.60 15.41
CA ARG A 282 -15.49 10.30 16.45
C ARG A 282 -15.56 11.82 16.33
N ALA A 283 -15.74 12.32 15.14
CA ALA A 283 -15.76 13.77 14.85
C ALA A 283 -17.16 14.30 14.49
N ILE A 284 -18.22 13.60 14.89
CA ILE A 284 -19.61 13.89 14.47
C ILE A 284 -20.07 15.33 14.79
N ASP A 285 -19.61 15.87 15.91
CA ASP A 285 -19.96 17.23 16.36
C ASP A 285 -18.86 18.26 16.04
N CYS A 286 -17.82 17.87 15.28
CA CYS A 286 -16.71 18.74 14.96
C CYS A 286 -17.00 19.55 13.68
N ALA A 287 -17.22 20.84 13.85
CA ALA A 287 -17.40 21.79 12.74
C ALA A 287 -16.09 22.43 12.25
N LEU A 288 -14.93 22.00 12.79
CA LEU A 288 -13.63 22.51 12.40
C LEU A 288 -13.30 22.13 10.96
N GLU A 289 -12.81 23.09 10.19
CA GLU A 289 -12.26 22.83 8.87
C GLU A 289 -10.81 22.34 9.01
N LEU A 290 -10.50 21.25 8.33
CA LEU A 290 -9.21 20.56 8.37
C LEU A 290 -8.50 20.70 7.05
N ASP A 291 -7.20 20.97 7.10
CA ASP A 291 -6.29 20.92 5.95
C ASP A 291 -5.97 19.48 5.56
N ILE A 292 -5.57 19.25 4.32
CA ILE A 292 -5.11 17.96 3.80
C ILE A 292 -3.94 17.36 4.62
N ALA A 293 -3.05 18.17 5.16
CA ALA A 293 -1.92 17.71 5.96
C ALA A 293 -2.38 17.02 7.25
N VAL A 294 -3.38 17.60 7.94
CA VAL A 294 -3.99 17.00 9.13
C VAL A 294 -4.75 15.73 8.78
N VAL A 295 -5.49 15.73 7.66
CA VAL A 295 -6.23 14.55 7.19
C VAL A 295 -5.29 13.40 6.88
N LEU A 296 -4.16 13.67 6.23
CA LEU A 296 -3.15 12.67 5.92
C LEU A 296 -2.58 12.04 7.20
N GLU A 297 -2.33 12.84 8.23
CA GLU A 297 -1.80 12.37 9.51
C GLU A 297 -2.81 11.48 10.26
N VAL A 298 -4.08 11.91 10.32
CA VAL A 298 -5.19 11.15 10.91
C VAL A 298 -5.38 9.79 10.21
N LEU A 299 -5.36 9.78 8.88
CA LEU A 299 -5.53 8.55 8.12
C LEU A 299 -4.33 7.61 8.23
N ASN A 300 -3.12 8.15 8.25
CA ASN A 300 -1.90 7.38 8.50
C ASN A 300 -1.95 6.68 9.86
N GLU A 301 -2.38 7.39 10.90
CA GLU A 301 -2.55 6.81 12.23
C GLU A 301 -3.65 5.74 12.25
N ALA A 302 -4.83 6.03 11.69
CA ALA A 302 -5.96 5.11 11.65
C ALA A 302 -5.61 3.79 10.93
N LEU A 303 -4.95 3.88 9.77
CA LEU A 303 -4.54 2.70 8.99
C LEU A 303 -3.37 1.92 9.63
N SER A 304 -2.52 2.59 10.43
CA SER A 304 -1.44 1.92 11.17
C SER A 304 -1.94 1.14 12.39
N VAL A 305 -2.96 1.65 13.05
CA VAL A 305 -3.58 1.02 14.25
C VAL A 305 -4.34 -0.25 13.87
N ASP A 306 -5.02 -0.28 12.72
CA ASP A 306 -5.74 -1.49 12.26
C ASP A 306 -4.80 -2.64 11.89
N SER A 307 -3.53 -2.37 11.60
CA SER A 307 -2.51 -3.41 11.39
C SER A 307 -2.04 -4.09 12.68
N GLY A 308 -2.40 -3.60 13.85
CA GLY A 308 -1.94 -4.07 15.16
C GLY A 308 -3.02 -4.69 16.06
N ARG A 309 -4.25 -4.89 15.60
CA ARG A 309 -5.30 -5.54 16.39
C ARG A 309 -5.41 -7.02 16.06
N PHE A 310 -4.88 -7.82 16.95
CA PHE A 310 -5.27 -9.22 17.22
C PHE A 310 -5.83 -9.34 18.62
#